data_6f1a720f9a36a07ebe11d88b2b9a7719
#
_entry.id   6f1a720f9a36a07ebe11d88b2b9a7719
#
_cell.length_a   1.000
_cell.length_b   1.000
_cell.length_c   1.000
_cell.angle_alpha   90.00
_cell.angle_beta   90.00
_cell.angle_gamma   90.00
#
_symmetry.space_group_name_H-M   'P 1'
#
loop_
_entity.id
_entity.type
_entity.pdbx_description
1 polymer ?
#
loop_
_entity_poly.entity_id
_entity_poly.type
_entity_poly.pdbx_seq_one_letter_code
_entity_poly.pdbx_strand_id
1 'polypeptide(L)'
;MLIPYQQIKYILEAHNISITGAFHIGAHECEELAFYQQLNLDPTDVIWLDAIPQKIKEAKERGIPNVYHAVVTDKDDEKVTFHVSNNGQSSSVLEFGTHAQEHPWVTYVDHIIQKTTTIRSFVEKNQIELSKYNFWNFDIQGAELMALKGAGDLIKTASAIYLEVNEKELYKGCGLIGEIDSMLAEYGFHRVATNMTVHAWGDALYVRTL
;
A
#
# COMPACT_ATOMS: atom_id res chain seq x y z
N MET A 1 -7.23 -7.26 2.07
CA MET A 1 -7.52 -6.54 3.35
C MET A 1 -8.05 -7.53 4.40
N LEU A 2 -7.44 -7.59 5.61
CA LEU A 2 -7.83 -8.49 6.72
C LEU A 2 -8.83 -7.85 7.69
N ILE A 3 -8.80 -6.51 7.86
CA ILE A 3 -9.78 -5.81 8.68
C ILE A 3 -11.09 -5.74 7.89
N PRO A 4 -12.22 -6.21 8.45
CA PRO A 4 -13.50 -6.20 7.76
C PRO A 4 -13.92 -4.80 7.28
N TYR A 5 -14.42 -4.67 6.07
CA TYR A 5 -14.83 -3.39 5.46
C TYR A 5 -15.81 -2.58 6.34
N GLN A 6 -16.76 -3.27 6.97
CA GLN A 6 -17.74 -2.65 7.87
C GLN A 6 -17.06 -2.04 9.12
N GLN A 7 -16.01 -2.70 9.61
CA GLN A 7 -15.25 -2.19 10.76
C GLN A 7 -14.46 -0.93 10.37
N ILE A 8 -13.81 -0.94 9.20
CA ILE A 8 -13.11 0.24 8.69
C ILE A 8 -14.07 1.40 8.53
N LYS A 9 -15.21 1.18 7.87
CA LYS A 9 -16.26 2.20 7.69
C LYS A 9 -16.75 2.77 9.03
N TYR A 10 -17.07 1.90 10.00
CA TYR A 10 -17.49 2.32 11.34
C TYR A 10 -16.42 3.20 12.03
N ILE A 11 -15.13 2.82 11.93
CA ILE A 11 -14.03 3.60 12.52
C ILE A 11 -13.93 4.97 11.86
N LEU A 12 -13.97 5.05 10.53
CA LEU A 12 -13.93 6.32 9.79
C LEU A 12 -15.08 7.25 10.21
N GLU A 13 -16.30 6.71 10.31
CA GLU A 13 -17.48 7.44 10.77
C GLU A 13 -17.33 7.92 12.23
N ALA A 14 -16.83 7.07 13.13
CA ALA A 14 -16.62 7.40 14.55
C ALA A 14 -15.57 8.52 14.73
N HIS A 15 -14.61 8.63 13.81
CA HIS A 15 -13.61 9.70 13.79
C HIS A 15 -14.03 10.93 12.93
N ASN A 16 -15.27 10.95 12.41
CA ASN A 16 -15.78 12.00 11.52
C ASN A 16 -14.91 12.19 10.27
N ILE A 17 -14.32 11.11 9.74
CA ILE A 17 -13.50 11.13 8.53
C ILE A 17 -14.36 10.79 7.32
N SER A 18 -14.53 11.78 6.43
CA SER A 18 -15.13 11.57 5.11
C SER A 18 -14.05 11.28 4.09
N ILE A 19 -14.17 10.17 3.37
CA ILE A 19 -13.22 9.80 2.32
C ILE A 19 -13.67 10.42 1.00
N THR A 20 -12.73 11.07 0.33
CA THR A 20 -12.94 11.79 -0.96
C THR A 20 -12.27 11.10 -2.13
N GLY A 21 -11.33 10.20 -1.88
CA GLY A 21 -10.65 9.39 -2.87
C GLY A 21 -9.64 8.46 -2.22
N ALA A 22 -9.22 7.43 -2.94
CA ALA A 22 -8.24 6.45 -2.49
C ALA A 22 -6.96 6.48 -3.33
N PHE A 23 -5.81 6.40 -2.65
CA PHE A 23 -4.50 6.25 -3.25
C PHE A 23 -3.94 4.88 -2.84
N HIS A 24 -3.98 3.91 -3.77
CA HIS A 24 -3.68 2.51 -3.52
C HIS A 24 -2.36 2.11 -4.19
N ILE A 25 -1.42 1.64 -3.40
CA ILE A 25 -0.11 1.15 -3.83
C ILE A 25 -0.02 -0.34 -3.55
N GLY A 26 0.19 -1.15 -4.60
CA GLY A 26 0.06 -2.60 -4.57
C GLY A 26 -1.32 -3.04 -5.08
N ALA A 27 -1.68 -2.59 -6.28
CA ALA A 27 -3.03 -2.75 -6.82
C ALA A 27 -3.44 -4.20 -7.13
N HIS A 28 -2.46 -5.07 -7.41
CA HIS A 28 -2.67 -6.45 -7.85
C HIS A 28 -3.82 -6.58 -8.86
N GLU A 29 -4.98 -7.09 -8.47
CA GLU A 29 -6.17 -7.18 -9.33
C GLU A 29 -7.22 -6.09 -9.05
N CYS A 30 -6.90 -5.07 -8.26
CA CYS A 30 -7.80 -4.00 -7.83
C CYS A 30 -9.04 -4.54 -7.09
N GLU A 31 -8.89 -5.57 -6.27
CA GLU A 31 -9.96 -6.26 -5.56
C GLU A 31 -10.70 -5.33 -4.58
N GLU A 32 -9.98 -4.34 -4.04
CA GLU A 32 -10.54 -3.37 -3.09
C GLU A 32 -11.47 -2.34 -3.72
N LEU A 33 -11.68 -2.36 -5.04
CA LEU A 33 -12.65 -1.48 -5.69
C LEU A 33 -14.05 -1.62 -5.07
N ALA A 34 -14.46 -2.84 -4.73
CA ALA A 34 -15.74 -3.09 -4.07
C ALA A 34 -15.82 -2.45 -2.67
N PHE A 35 -14.71 -2.37 -1.94
CA PHE A 35 -14.61 -1.64 -0.67
C PHE A 35 -14.71 -0.14 -0.88
N TYR A 36 -13.98 0.42 -1.84
CA TYR A 36 -14.04 1.85 -2.13
C TYR A 36 -15.43 2.32 -2.56
N GLN A 37 -16.16 1.49 -3.31
CA GLN A 37 -17.57 1.76 -3.63
C GLN A 37 -18.47 1.81 -2.38
N GLN A 38 -18.18 1.01 -1.34
CA GLN A 38 -18.89 1.09 -0.05
C GLN A 38 -18.56 2.37 0.74
N LEU A 39 -17.46 3.04 0.42
CA LEU A 39 -17.12 4.37 0.91
C LEU A 39 -17.72 5.50 0.04
N ASN A 40 -18.60 5.16 -0.92
CA ASN A 40 -19.21 6.04 -1.92
C ASN A 40 -18.21 6.68 -2.89
N LEU A 41 -17.10 6.01 -3.20
CA LEU A 41 -16.17 6.45 -4.23
C LEU A 41 -16.57 5.85 -5.58
N ASP A 42 -16.51 6.69 -6.62
CA ASP A 42 -16.55 6.20 -7.99
C ASP A 42 -15.20 5.57 -8.36
N PRO A 43 -15.14 4.65 -9.35
CA PRO A 43 -13.85 4.09 -9.80
C PRO A 43 -12.83 5.15 -10.20
N THR A 44 -13.26 6.32 -10.66
CA THR A 44 -12.41 7.46 -11.03
C THR A 44 -11.81 8.19 -9.83
N ASP A 45 -12.34 7.98 -8.63
CA ASP A 45 -11.81 8.54 -7.38
C ASP A 45 -10.72 7.67 -6.75
N VAL A 46 -10.25 6.66 -7.47
CA VAL A 46 -9.18 5.77 -7.00
C VAL A 46 -7.99 5.84 -7.94
N ILE A 47 -6.80 6.01 -7.37
CA ILE A 47 -5.52 5.86 -8.06
C ILE A 47 -4.92 4.53 -7.64
N TRP A 48 -4.50 3.74 -8.63
CA TRP A 48 -3.92 2.42 -8.45
C TRP A 48 -2.48 2.37 -8.96
N LEU A 49 -1.57 1.93 -8.13
CA LEU A 49 -0.18 1.70 -8.49
C LEU A 49 0.19 0.23 -8.30
N ASP A 50 0.89 -0.34 -9.27
CA ASP A 50 1.46 -1.67 -9.14
C ASP A 50 2.84 -1.74 -9.83
N ALA A 51 3.71 -2.58 -9.28
CA ALA A 51 5.06 -2.80 -9.80
C ALA A 51 5.10 -3.85 -10.93
N ILE A 52 4.06 -4.65 -11.11
CA ILE A 52 3.99 -5.71 -12.13
C ILE A 52 3.33 -5.15 -13.40
N PRO A 53 4.08 -4.94 -14.50
CA PRO A 53 3.52 -4.35 -15.73
C PRO A 53 2.33 -5.12 -16.30
N GLN A 54 2.34 -6.45 -16.14
CA GLN A 54 1.26 -7.30 -16.63
C GLN A 54 -0.06 -7.02 -15.86
N LYS A 55 -0.01 -6.80 -14.53
CA LYS A 55 -1.19 -6.45 -13.72
C LYS A 55 -1.78 -5.10 -14.14
N ILE A 56 -0.94 -4.12 -14.43
CA ILE A 56 -1.36 -2.82 -14.99
C ILE A 56 -2.09 -2.98 -16.32
N LYS A 57 -1.56 -3.82 -17.21
CA LYS A 57 -2.18 -4.09 -18.50
C LYS A 57 -3.56 -4.75 -18.33
N GLU A 58 -3.65 -5.79 -17.50
CA GLU A 58 -4.89 -6.50 -17.21
C GLU A 58 -5.96 -5.60 -16.60
N ALA A 59 -5.59 -4.73 -15.64
CA ALA A 59 -6.50 -3.77 -15.04
C ALA A 59 -7.05 -2.77 -16.08
N LYS A 60 -6.19 -2.26 -16.98
CA LYS A 60 -6.61 -1.38 -18.08
C LYS A 60 -7.53 -2.08 -19.07
N GLU A 61 -7.26 -3.33 -19.41
CA GLU A 61 -8.11 -4.16 -20.30
C GLU A 61 -9.50 -4.40 -19.68
N ARG A 62 -9.60 -4.47 -18.34
CA ARG A 62 -10.87 -4.53 -17.60
C ARG A 62 -11.57 -3.17 -17.47
N GLY A 63 -10.97 -2.10 -17.98
CA GLY A 63 -11.53 -0.75 -17.92
C GLY A 63 -11.37 -0.05 -16.56
N ILE A 64 -10.46 -0.51 -15.69
CA ILE A 64 -10.16 0.18 -14.43
C ILE A 64 -9.42 1.50 -14.74
N PRO A 65 -9.94 2.64 -14.30
CA PRO A 65 -9.31 3.94 -14.54
C PRO A 65 -8.11 4.17 -13.60
N ASN A 66 -7.28 5.17 -13.92
CA ASN A 66 -6.19 5.68 -13.09
C ASN A 66 -5.21 4.62 -12.60
N VAL A 67 -4.86 3.65 -13.46
CA VAL A 67 -3.91 2.58 -13.15
C VAL A 67 -2.53 2.91 -13.70
N TYR A 68 -1.52 2.90 -12.84
CA TYR A 68 -0.16 3.33 -13.15
C TYR A 68 0.86 2.26 -12.77
N HIS A 69 1.85 2.07 -13.64
CA HIS A 69 3.02 1.25 -13.31
C HIS A 69 4.02 2.07 -12.50
N ALA A 70 4.35 1.62 -11.28
CA ALA A 70 5.35 2.24 -10.43
C ALA A 70 5.92 1.26 -9.40
N VAL A 71 7.22 1.32 -9.16
CA VAL A 71 7.89 0.68 -8.05
C VAL A 71 8.17 1.76 -7.00
N VAL A 72 7.36 1.78 -5.95
CA VAL A 72 7.40 2.86 -4.95
C VAL A 72 8.32 2.50 -3.80
N THR A 73 9.28 3.40 -3.51
CA THR A 73 10.23 3.29 -2.39
C THR A 73 10.55 4.68 -1.82
N ASP A 74 11.58 4.77 -1.00
CA ASP A 74 12.10 6.03 -0.43
C ASP A 74 13.07 6.78 -1.34
N LYS A 75 13.42 6.23 -2.52
CA LYS A 75 14.39 6.82 -3.45
C LYS A 75 13.88 6.79 -4.89
N ASP A 76 14.29 7.79 -5.64
CA ASP A 76 14.01 7.88 -7.08
C ASP A 76 15.15 7.28 -7.91
N ASP A 77 14.81 6.73 -9.07
CA ASP A 77 15.71 6.22 -10.10
C ASP A 77 16.71 5.15 -9.63
N GLU A 78 16.52 4.58 -8.44
CA GLU A 78 17.32 3.45 -7.98
C GLU A 78 16.95 2.20 -8.79
N LYS A 79 17.98 1.48 -9.24
CA LYS A 79 17.79 0.24 -9.99
C LYS A 79 17.66 -0.92 -9.01
N VAL A 80 16.48 -1.51 -8.94
CA VAL A 80 16.16 -2.61 -8.04
C VAL A 80 15.76 -3.87 -8.80
N THR A 81 15.92 -5.01 -8.14
CA THR A 81 15.32 -6.28 -8.57
C THR A 81 13.96 -6.41 -7.91
N PHE A 82 12.89 -6.44 -8.70
CA PHE A 82 11.55 -6.76 -8.21
C PHE A 82 11.32 -8.26 -8.36
N HIS A 83 11.02 -8.92 -7.26
CA HIS A 83 10.84 -10.37 -7.16
C HIS A 83 9.37 -10.72 -7.37
N VAL A 84 9.05 -11.39 -8.47
CA VAL A 84 7.67 -11.83 -8.78
C VAL A 84 7.44 -13.21 -8.20
N SER A 85 6.43 -13.35 -7.35
CA SER A 85 6.03 -14.62 -6.75
C SER A 85 5.01 -15.38 -7.63
N ASN A 86 4.92 -16.69 -7.43
CA ASN A 86 4.00 -17.56 -8.16
C ASN A 86 2.52 -17.26 -7.90
N ASN A 87 2.18 -16.65 -6.74
CA ASN A 87 0.82 -16.21 -6.41
C ASN A 87 0.56 -14.75 -6.82
N GLY A 88 1.58 -14.01 -7.30
CA GLY A 88 1.52 -12.59 -7.63
C GLY A 88 1.47 -11.67 -6.40
N GLN A 89 0.69 -12.02 -5.39
CA GLN A 89 0.43 -11.20 -4.21
C GLN A 89 1.66 -11.01 -3.30
N SER A 90 2.51 -12.02 -3.17
CA SER A 90 3.73 -11.95 -2.35
C SER A 90 4.94 -11.39 -3.10
N SER A 91 4.71 -10.61 -4.16
CA SER A 91 5.78 -10.00 -4.96
C SER A 91 6.29 -8.71 -4.32
N SER A 92 7.62 -8.50 -4.27
CA SER A 92 8.22 -7.38 -3.55
C SER A 92 9.55 -6.93 -4.16
N VAL A 93 9.99 -5.74 -3.80
CA VAL A 93 11.38 -5.27 -3.98
C VAL A 93 12.32 -5.90 -2.94
N LEU A 94 11.78 -6.49 -1.89
CA LEU A 94 12.51 -7.14 -0.81
C LEU A 94 12.52 -8.66 -1.03
N GLU A 95 13.60 -9.31 -0.63
CA GLU A 95 13.68 -10.77 -0.60
C GLU A 95 12.84 -11.35 0.55
N PHE A 96 12.36 -12.58 0.38
CA PHE A 96 11.73 -13.31 1.48
C PHE A 96 12.67 -13.44 2.68
N GLY A 97 12.16 -13.07 3.84
CA GLY A 97 12.75 -13.34 5.15
C GLY A 97 12.13 -14.61 5.74
N THR A 98 11.40 -14.51 6.84
CA THR A 98 10.67 -15.64 7.44
C THR A 98 9.53 -16.14 6.53
N HIS A 99 9.09 -15.37 5.55
CA HIS A 99 8.07 -15.76 4.56
C HIS A 99 8.38 -17.10 3.90
N ALA A 100 9.65 -17.35 3.53
CA ALA A 100 10.05 -18.59 2.89
C ALA A 100 9.84 -19.84 3.79
N GLN A 101 9.84 -19.66 5.11
CA GLN A 101 9.61 -20.72 6.08
C GLN A 101 8.12 -20.89 6.40
N GLU A 102 7.40 -19.77 6.53
CA GLU A 102 5.97 -19.72 6.88
C GLU A 102 5.08 -20.15 5.70
N HIS A 103 5.51 -19.84 4.46
CA HIS A 103 4.78 -20.11 3.23
C HIS A 103 5.67 -20.81 2.17
N PRO A 104 6.17 -22.03 2.41
CA PRO A 104 7.18 -22.68 1.55
C PRO A 104 6.68 -23.01 0.14
N TRP A 105 5.38 -22.95 -0.10
CA TRP A 105 4.77 -23.13 -1.43
C TRP A 105 4.78 -21.84 -2.27
N VAL A 106 5.08 -20.69 -1.66
CA VAL A 106 5.26 -19.42 -2.38
C VAL A 106 6.72 -19.29 -2.76
N THR A 107 6.98 -19.19 -4.07
CA THR A 107 8.32 -19.12 -4.64
C THR A 107 8.41 -18.01 -5.67
N TYR A 108 9.60 -17.52 -5.93
CA TYR A 108 9.82 -16.59 -7.03
C TYR A 108 9.73 -17.32 -8.38
N VAL A 109 9.04 -16.72 -9.32
CA VAL A 109 8.89 -17.21 -10.70
C VAL A 109 9.55 -16.29 -11.72
N ASP A 110 9.82 -15.03 -11.33
CA ASP A 110 10.50 -14.07 -12.19
C ASP A 110 11.23 -12.99 -11.36
N HIS A 111 12.17 -12.31 -12.01
CA HIS A 111 12.95 -11.19 -11.45
C HIS A 111 13.01 -10.07 -12.47
N ILE A 112 12.34 -8.95 -12.19
CA ILE A 112 12.24 -7.82 -13.10
C ILE A 112 13.16 -6.69 -12.59
N ILE A 113 14.09 -6.24 -13.42
CA ILE A 113 14.89 -5.07 -13.08
C ILE A 113 14.11 -3.82 -13.42
N GLN A 114 13.87 -3.00 -12.40
CA GLN A 114 13.06 -1.80 -12.51
C GLN A 114 13.74 -0.59 -11.85
N LYS A 115 13.26 0.60 -12.18
CA LYS A 115 13.64 1.84 -11.48
C LYS A 115 12.55 2.23 -10.49
N THR A 116 12.97 2.64 -9.31
CA THR A 116 12.09 3.11 -8.26
C THR A 116 11.64 4.56 -8.48
N THR A 117 10.56 4.92 -7.81
CA THR A 117 10.12 6.30 -7.65
C THR A 117 9.61 6.52 -6.23
N THR A 118 9.74 7.72 -5.71
CA THR A 118 9.07 8.13 -4.48
C THR A 118 7.61 8.50 -4.77
N ILE A 119 6.75 8.46 -3.75
CA ILE A 119 5.37 8.98 -3.88
C ILE A 119 5.39 10.43 -4.33
N ARG A 120 6.30 11.25 -3.79
CA ARG A 120 6.44 12.66 -4.17
C ARG A 120 6.72 12.81 -5.67
N SER A 121 7.75 12.18 -6.18
CA SER A 121 8.13 12.28 -7.60
C SER A 121 7.07 11.70 -8.52
N PHE A 122 6.41 10.60 -8.10
CA PHE A 122 5.31 10.03 -8.86
C PHE A 122 4.13 11.01 -9.01
N VAL A 123 3.72 11.63 -7.90
CA VAL A 123 2.61 12.58 -7.87
C VAL A 123 2.91 13.83 -8.71
N GLU A 124 4.11 14.39 -8.57
CA GLU A 124 4.58 15.54 -9.34
C GLU A 124 4.63 15.23 -10.84
N LYS A 125 5.24 14.12 -11.22
CA LYS A 125 5.37 13.68 -12.62
C LYS A 125 4.03 13.49 -13.32
N ASN A 126 3.05 12.93 -12.60
CA ASN A 126 1.74 12.63 -13.16
C ASN A 126 0.71 13.75 -12.91
N GLN A 127 1.12 14.88 -12.31
CA GLN A 127 0.28 16.04 -12.00
C GLN A 127 -0.96 15.67 -11.18
N ILE A 128 -0.79 14.76 -10.20
CA ILE A 128 -1.87 14.27 -9.35
C ILE A 128 -2.11 15.26 -8.22
N GLU A 129 -3.35 15.74 -8.09
CA GLU A 129 -3.80 16.54 -6.94
C GLU A 129 -4.09 15.60 -5.76
N LEU A 130 -3.02 15.22 -5.03
CA LEU A 130 -3.06 14.17 -4.01
C LEU A 130 -4.02 14.48 -2.86
N SER A 131 -4.32 15.76 -2.60
CA SER A 131 -5.30 16.20 -1.58
C SER A 131 -6.73 15.67 -1.81
N LYS A 132 -7.05 15.22 -3.03
CA LYS A 132 -8.34 14.57 -3.33
C LYS A 132 -8.41 13.12 -2.85
N TYR A 133 -7.28 12.49 -2.57
CA TYR A 133 -7.16 11.07 -2.26
C TYR A 133 -6.71 10.91 -0.80
N ASN A 134 -7.66 11.04 0.12
CA ASN A 134 -7.35 11.11 1.56
C ASN A 134 -7.40 9.76 2.29
N PHE A 135 -7.71 8.66 1.58
CA PHE A 135 -7.52 7.28 2.05
C PHE A 135 -6.33 6.65 1.33
N TRP A 136 -5.26 6.39 2.05
CA TRP A 136 -4.09 5.73 1.47
C TRP A 136 -4.06 4.26 1.85
N ASN A 137 -3.83 3.40 0.87
CA ASN A 137 -3.73 1.95 1.07
C ASN A 137 -2.40 1.45 0.52
N PHE A 138 -1.67 0.68 1.33
CA PHE A 138 -0.39 0.08 0.96
C PHE A 138 -0.44 -1.42 1.18
N ASP A 139 -0.19 -2.16 0.11
CA ASP A 139 -0.01 -3.61 0.12
C ASP A 139 1.16 -3.93 -0.83
N ILE A 140 2.38 -3.65 -0.39
CA ILE A 140 3.61 -3.75 -1.19
C ILE A 140 4.65 -4.66 -0.54
N GLN A 141 4.13 -5.54 0.31
CA GLN A 141 4.83 -6.72 0.77
C GLN A 141 6.18 -6.42 1.42
N GLY A 142 6.12 -5.58 2.47
CA GLY A 142 7.23 -5.21 3.35
C GLY A 142 7.90 -3.88 3.01
N ALA A 143 7.58 -3.25 1.87
CA ALA A 143 8.16 -1.96 1.47
C ALA A 143 7.35 -0.73 1.94
N GLU A 144 6.31 -0.90 2.78
CA GLU A 144 5.38 0.13 3.22
C GLU A 144 6.11 1.28 3.91
N LEU A 145 7.03 0.99 4.84
CA LEU A 145 7.82 2.01 5.53
C LEU A 145 8.71 2.80 4.57
N MET A 146 9.28 2.14 3.54
CA MET A 146 10.06 2.82 2.51
C MET A 146 9.17 3.77 1.70
N ALA A 147 8.00 3.31 1.26
CA ALA A 147 7.06 4.13 0.51
C ALA A 147 6.58 5.34 1.33
N LEU A 148 6.26 5.17 2.61
CA LEU A 148 5.91 6.25 3.52
C LEU A 148 7.04 7.28 3.66
N LYS A 149 8.29 6.84 3.83
CA LYS A 149 9.47 7.74 3.85
C LYS A 149 9.58 8.54 2.57
N GLY A 150 9.36 7.92 1.41
CA GLY A 150 9.36 8.56 0.10
C GLY A 150 8.24 9.58 -0.12
N ALA A 151 7.17 9.51 0.65
CA ALA A 151 6.09 10.51 0.62
C ALA A 151 6.48 11.79 1.37
N GLY A 152 7.23 11.68 2.46
CA GLY A 152 7.57 12.81 3.32
C GLY A 152 6.32 13.56 3.78
N ASP A 153 6.34 14.89 3.73
CA ASP A 153 5.20 15.72 4.19
C ASP A 153 3.88 15.51 3.43
N LEU A 154 3.90 14.86 2.26
CA LEU A 154 2.67 14.52 1.53
C LEU A 154 1.76 13.58 2.31
N ILE A 155 2.30 12.82 3.28
CA ILE A 155 1.52 12.00 4.22
C ILE A 155 0.41 12.82 4.90
N LYS A 156 0.64 14.11 5.16
CA LYS A 156 -0.35 15.02 5.76
C LYS A 156 -1.60 15.24 4.92
N THR A 157 -1.61 14.84 3.64
CA THR A 157 -2.81 14.91 2.80
C THR A 157 -3.78 13.76 3.08
N ALA A 158 -3.28 12.65 3.65
CA ALA A 158 -4.14 11.55 4.08
C ALA A 158 -4.90 11.89 5.37
N SER A 159 -6.12 11.41 5.47
CA SER A 159 -6.94 11.39 6.70
C SER A 159 -6.91 10.02 7.34
N ALA A 160 -6.79 8.97 6.53
CA ALA A 160 -6.64 7.59 6.97
C ALA A 160 -5.61 6.85 6.11
N ILE A 161 -4.83 5.97 6.74
CA ILE A 161 -3.85 5.11 6.09
C ILE A 161 -4.12 3.68 6.52
N TYR A 162 -4.34 2.81 5.54
CA TYR A 162 -4.45 1.36 5.70
C TYR A 162 -3.22 0.71 5.09
N LEU A 163 -2.59 -0.22 5.81
CA LEU A 163 -1.39 -0.86 5.28
C LEU A 163 -1.15 -2.24 5.89
N GLU A 164 -0.46 -3.10 5.13
CA GLU A 164 0.13 -4.32 5.68
C GLU A 164 1.22 -3.96 6.70
N VAL A 165 1.26 -4.69 7.80
CA VAL A 165 2.22 -4.51 8.89
C VAL A 165 2.85 -5.84 9.30
N ASN A 166 4.08 -5.78 9.77
CA ASN A 166 4.86 -6.93 10.14
C ASN A 166 5.39 -6.80 11.57
N GLU A 167 5.27 -7.85 12.40
CA GLU A 167 5.91 -7.95 13.73
C GLU A 167 7.30 -8.59 13.65
N LYS A 168 7.62 -9.26 12.55
CA LYS A 168 8.90 -9.89 12.24
C LYS A 168 9.29 -9.58 10.81
N GLU A 169 10.55 -9.78 10.46
CA GLU A 169 11.01 -9.64 9.09
C GLU A 169 10.48 -10.77 8.18
N LEU A 170 9.20 -10.66 7.79
CA LEU A 170 8.60 -11.53 6.80
C LEU A 170 9.33 -11.40 5.45
N TYR A 171 9.71 -10.17 5.12
CA TYR A 171 10.63 -9.82 4.04
C TYR A 171 11.89 -9.22 4.68
N LYS A 172 13.06 -9.49 4.12
CA LYS A 172 14.35 -9.02 4.65
C LYS A 172 14.40 -7.50 4.68
N GLY A 173 14.59 -6.93 5.86
CA GLY A 173 14.67 -5.48 6.05
C GLY A 173 13.34 -4.75 5.88
N CYS A 174 12.19 -5.44 5.94
CA CYS A 174 10.88 -4.79 5.96
C CYS A 174 10.71 -3.93 7.22
N GLY A 175 9.93 -2.86 7.10
CA GLY A 175 9.55 -2.04 8.24
C GLY A 175 8.67 -2.83 9.23
N LEU A 176 9.01 -2.77 10.51
CA LEU A 176 8.18 -3.38 11.54
C LEU A 176 7.08 -2.43 12.00
N ILE A 177 5.98 -2.99 12.51
CA ILE A 177 4.79 -2.23 12.94
C ILE A 177 5.14 -1.08 13.92
N GLY A 178 6.08 -1.28 14.84
CA GLY A 178 6.51 -0.24 15.79
C GLY A 178 7.28 0.90 15.13
N GLU A 179 8.00 0.65 14.03
CA GLU A 179 8.68 1.69 13.26
C GLU A 179 7.67 2.52 12.47
N ILE A 180 6.64 1.86 11.90
CA ILE A 180 5.53 2.51 11.21
C ILE A 180 4.71 3.36 12.18
N ASP A 181 4.38 2.83 13.37
CA ASP A 181 3.70 3.57 14.46
C ASP A 181 4.47 4.85 14.80
N SER A 182 5.79 4.74 15.02
CA SER A 182 6.65 5.86 15.40
C SER A 182 6.69 6.93 14.30
N MET A 183 6.88 6.51 13.05
CA MET A 183 6.94 7.42 11.92
C MET A 183 5.59 8.12 11.69
N LEU A 184 4.48 7.39 11.68
CA LEU A 184 3.17 7.97 11.44
C LEU A 184 2.71 8.89 12.58
N ALA A 185 3.14 8.63 13.81
CA ALA A 185 2.88 9.52 14.95
C ALA A 185 3.49 10.92 14.77
N GLU A 186 4.65 11.05 14.11
CA GLU A 186 5.27 12.34 13.79
C GLU A 186 4.39 13.21 12.87
N TYR A 187 3.50 12.57 12.09
CA TYR A 187 2.54 13.23 11.19
C TYR A 187 1.13 13.35 11.78
N GLY A 188 0.95 12.99 13.07
CA GLY A 188 -0.32 13.09 13.79
C GLY A 188 -1.26 11.91 13.58
N PHE A 189 -0.78 10.79 13.03
CA PHE A 189 -1.56 9.56 12.93
C PHE A 189 -1.41 8.71 14.18
N HIS A 190 -2.48 7.96 14.50
CA HIS A 190 -2.45 6.91 15.50
C HIS A 190 -3.17 5.68 14.97
N ARG A 191 -2.70 4.51 15.36
CA ARG A 191 -3.29 3.23 14.97
C ARG A 191 -4.57 2.99 15.74
N VAL A 192 -5.66 2.72 15.02
CA VAL A 192 -7.02 2.55 15.57
C VAL A 192 -7.57 1.13 15.41
N ALA A 193 -6.99 0.35 14.52
CA ALA A 193 -7.32 -1.06 14.35
C ALA A 193 -6.11 -1.84 13.83
N THR A 194 -6.07 -3.12 14.21
CA THR A 194 -5.06 -4.06 13.72
C THR A 194 -5.69 -5.45 13.65
N ASN A 195 -5.39 -6.19 12.60
CA ASN A 195 -5.74 -7.60 12.49
C ASN A 195 -4.51 -8.39 12.07
N MET A 196 -3.91 -9.13 13.01
CA MET A 196 -2.69 -9.90 12.80
C MET A 196 -3.00 -11.35 12.53
N THR A 197 -2.22 -11.96 11.64
CA THR A 197 -2.22 -13.41 11.41
C THR A 197 -1.32 -14.13 12.43
N VAL A 198 -1.41 -15.44 12.47
CA VAL A 198 -0.50 -16.28 13.29
C VAL A 198 0.95 -16.27 12.80
N HIS A 199 1.19 -15.73 11.59
CA HIS A 199 2.50 -15.65 10.95
C HIS A 199 3.20 -14.29 11.17
N ALA A 200 2.71 -13.50 12.13
CA ALA A 200 3.26 -12.20 12.53
C ALA A 200 3.25 -11.12 11.42
N TRP A 201 2.31 -11.21 10.49
CA TRP A 201 1.93 -10.15 9.57
C TRP A 201 0.43 -9.89 9.66
N GLY A 202 -0.02 -8.76 9.22
CA GLY A 202 -1.43 -8.40 9.26
C GLY A 202 -1.68 -7.04 8.66
N ASP A 203 -2.85 -6.48 8.93
CA ASP A 203 -3.25 -5.16 8.46
C ASP A 203 -3.47 -4.21 9.63
N ALA A 204 -3.15 -2.95 9.43
CA ALA A 204 -3.41 -1.88 10.38
C ALA A 204 -4.09 -0.69 9.71
N LEU A 205 -4.99 -0.06 10.46
CA LEU A 205 -5.63 1.20 10.10
C LEU A 205 -5.16 2.31 11.03
N TYR A 206 -4.68 3.39 10.44
CA TYR A 206 -4.28 4.62 11.11
C TYR A 206 -5.20 5.76 10.71
N VAL A 207 -5.52 6.62 11.65
CA VAL A 207 -6.28 7.85 11.40
C VAL A 207 -5.51 9.05 11.94
N ARG A 208 -5.64 10.18 11.25
CA ARG A 208 -5.03 11.43 11.69
C ARG A 208 -6.03 12.23 12.53
N THR A 209 -5.64 12.58 13.75
CA THR A 209 -6.35 13.57 14.55
C THR A 209 -5.78 14.96 14.24
N LEU A 210 -6.68 15.87 13.88
CA LEU A 210 -6.36 17.30 13.69
C LEU A 210 -6.18 18.00 15.04
#